data_7be9bdb86a37be0650ba0303bac75dc0
#
_entry.id   7be9bdb86a37be0650ba0303bac75dc0
#
_cell.length_a   1.000
_cell.length_b   1.000
_cell.length_c   1.000
_cell.angle_alpha   90.00
_cell.angle_beta   90.00
_cell.angle_gamma   90.00
#
_symmetry.space_group_name_H-M   'P 1'
#
loop_
_entity.id
_entity.type
_entity.pdbx_description
1 polymer ?
#
loop_
_entity_poly.entity_id
_entity_poly.type
_entity_poly.pdbx_seq_one_letter_code
_entity_poly.pdbx_strand_id
1 'polypeptide(L)'
;LCGCGNLIEQDNTPIADIDRTPKITKDFFVQPKAEAKKVRAEKGEAYLSFVVNKSNILANFRENATELKKITSTIDLVKNDKNVEITDIDIHGFASPDGSYANNKRLANERAAALRNYVSSLYTLNSKLFTYQATPEDWEGFKKKIQASNLADKEAILEIANSSLAPDDKDLKIRKLHPASYRYILDNIYPRLRHSDYTVTYTVRPFSIEEAKEILKTKPQQLSLQEMFLVAQTYEPGSPEFNEVFDIAVRLFPDDEAANLNAACTDLQKGDLTSAEKHLAKAGNSKEAERVRDVFKQIKELE
;
A
#
# COMPACT_ATOMS: atom_id res chain seq x y z
N LEU A 1 20.62 50.14 -75.93
CA LEU A 1 20.98 48.84 -75.45
C LEU A 1 20.20 48.59 -74.13
N CYS A 2 19.09 47.84 -74.21
CA CYS A 2 18.24 47.41 -73.07
C CYS A 2 18.89 46.20 -72.40
N GLY A 3 19.26 46.34 -71.14
CA GLY A 3 19.58 45.19 -70.31
C GLY A 3 18.31 44.59 -69.62
N CYS A 4 17.88 43.40 -70.01
CA CYS A 4 16.86 42.70 -69.35
C CYS A 4 17.47 42.12 -68.04
N GLY A 5 17.12 42.64 -66.89
CA GLY A 5 17.37 42.05 -65.60
C GLY A 5 16.40 40.95 -65.38
N ASN A 6 16.86 39.68 -65.24
CA ASN A 6 16.05 38.58 -64.73
C ASN A 6 15.70 38.86 -63.28
N LEU A 7 14.41 39.00 -63.03
CA LEU A 7 13.86 38.93 -61.67
C LEU A 7 14.07 37.51 -61.18
N ILE A 8 14.89 37.34 -60.15
CA ILE A 8 14.97 36.11 -59.40
C ILE A 8 13.67 36.07 -58.60
N GLU A 9 12.73 35.20 -58.95
CA GLU A 9 11.61 34.87 -58.08
C GLU A 9 12.18 34.34 -56.76
N GLN A 10 12.01 35.12 -55.70
CA GLN A 10 12.25 34.59 -54.36
C GLN A 10 11.21 33.48 -54.10
N ASP A 11 11.70 32.27 -53.97
CA ASP A 11 10.91 31.15 -53.53
C ASP A 11 10.49 31.39 -52.06
N ASN A 12 9.26 31.90 -51.89
CA ASN A 12 8.62 32.13 -50.59
C ASN A 12 7.90 30.86 -50.10
N THR A 13 8.46 29.69 -50.32
CA THR A 13 8.00 28.49 -49.63
C THR A 13 8.13 28.72 -48.13
N PRO A 14 7.05 28.66 -47.35
CA PRO A 14 7.15 28.83 -45.91
C PRO A 14 8.08 27.71 -45.38
N ILE A 15 9.14 28.10 -44.69
CA ILE A 15 9.95 27.16 -43.93
C ILE A 15 8.99 26.49 -42.96
N ALA A 16 8.80 25.20 -43.17
CA ALA A 16 7.95 24.42 -42.24
C ALA A 16 8.39 24.71 -40.82
N ASP A 17 7.43 25.06 -39.98
CA ASP A 17 7.67 25.31 -38.57
C ASP A 17 8.31 24.04 -37.99
N ILE A 18 9.60 24.10 -37.72
CA ILE A 18 10.32 22.98 -37.16
C ILE A 18 9.89 22.90 -35.70
N ASP A 19 9.06 21.92 -35.40
CA ASP A 19 8.72 21.55 -34.02
C ASP A 19 9.99 21.28 -33.21
N ARG A 20 10.39 22.27 -32.39
CA ARG A 20 11.57 22.18 -31.52
C ARG A 20 11.25 21.68 -30.13
N THR A 21 10.03 21.21 -29.88
CA THR A 21 9.63 20.68 -28.59
C THR A 21 10.48 19.46 -28.26
N PRO A 22 11.19 19.43 -27.14
CA PRO A 22 11.97 18.27 -26.73
C PRO A 22 11.07 17.06 -26.59
N LYS A 23 11.48 15.92 -27.12
CA LYS A 23 10.70 14.68 -27.09
C LYS A 23 11.33 13.66 -26.14
N ILE A 24 10.51 13.04 -25.33
CA ILE A 24 10.91 11.88 -24.52
C ILE A 24 10.99 10.66 -25.43
N THR A 25 12.18 10.13 -25.60
CA THR A 25 12.51 8.93 -26.38
C THR A 25 12.80 7.75 -25.46
N LYS A 26 12.92 6.56 -26.01
CA LYS A 26 13.10 5.29 -25.28
C LYS A 26 14.28 5.29 -24.28
N ASP A 27 15.34 6.04 -24.60
CA ASP A 27 16.55 6.16 -23.78
C ASP A 27 16.41 7.03 -22.51
N PHE A 28 15.24 7.66 -22.30
CA PHE A 28 14.89 8.32 -21.05
C PHE A 28 14.34 7.36 -20.00
N PHE A 29 13.83 6.20 -20.41
CA PHE A 29 13.26 5.22 -19.50
C PHE A 29 14.34 4.41 -18.80
N VAL A 30 14.24 4.30 -17.49
CA VAL A 30 15.26 3.66 -16.65
C VAL A 30 14.81 2.26 -16.24
N GLN A 31 15.70 1.29 -16.46
CA GLN A 31 15.46 -0.07 -16.00
C GLN A 31 15.57 -0.14 -14.47
N PRO A 32 14.51 -0.55 -13.75
CA PRO A 32 14.55 -0.73 -12.30
C PRO A 32 15.53 -1.84 -11.90
N LYS A 33 16.01 -1.78 -10.66
CA LYS A 33 16.85 -2.85 -10.11
C LYS A 33 16.07 -4.16 -10.02
N ALA A 34 16.77 -5.26 -10.26
CA ALA A 34 16.19 -6.59 -10.07
C ALA A 34 15.84 -6.82 -8.60
N GLU A 35 14.64 -7.30 -8.35
CA GLU A 35 14.23 -7.77 -7.04
C GLU A 35 14.75 -9.21 -6.86
N ALA A 36 15.68 -9.42 -5.93
CA ALA A 36 16.31 -10.72 -5.73
C ALA A 36 15.30 -11.81 -5.33
N LYS A 37 14.29 -11.44 -4.55
CA LYS A 37 13.17 -12.29 -4.12
C LYS A 37 11.92 -11.45 -4.03
N LYS A 38 10.91 -11.79 -4.79
CA LYS A 38 9.62 -11.09 -4.76
C LYS A 38 8.84 -11.51 -3.52
N VAL A 39 8.89 -10.69 -2.47
CA VAL A 39 8.10 -10.90 -1.24
C VAL A 39 6.89 -10.00 -1.30
N ARG A 40 5.73 -10.59 -1.05
CA ARG A 40 4.44 -9.89 -1.01
C ARG A 40 3.68 -10.25 0.25
N ALA A 41 2.71 -9.44 0.62
CA ALA A 41 1.90 -9.69 1.80
C ALA A 41 0.45 -9.24 1.59
N GLU A 42 -0.48 -10.09 2.03
CA GLU A 42 -1.88 -9.74 2.18
C GLU A 42 -2.18 -9.50 3.66
N LYS A 43 -2.88 -8.42 3.98
CA LYS A 43 -3.18 -7.99 5.34
C LYS A 43 -4.68 -7.84 5.53
N GLY A 44 -5.13 -8.10 6.74
CA GLY A 44 -6.52 -7.85 7.10
C GLY A 44 -6.72 -7.77 8.61
N GLU A 45 -7.95 -7.42 8.98
CA GLU A 45 -8.40 -7.33 10.36
C GLU A 45 -9.61 -8.25 10.57
N ALA A 46 -9.68 -8.88 11.74
CA ALA A 46 -10.83 -9.70 12.16
C ALA A 46 -11.23 -9.36 13.59
N TYR A 47 -12.52 -9.13 13.81
CA TYR A 47 -13.11 -8.71 15.10
C TYR A 47 -13.76 -9.92 15.79
N LEU A 48 -12.94 -10.78 16.37
CA LEU A 48 -13.42 -11.99 17.03
C LEU A 48 -14.02 -11.70 18.41
N SER A 49 -15.18 -12.27 18.64
CA SER A 49 -15.86 -12.24 19.93
C SER A 49 -15.47 -13.43 20.78
N PHE A 50 -15.21 -13.17 22.06
CA PHE A 50 -14.92 -14.21 23.06
C PHE A 50 -15.93 -14.14 24.20
N VAL A 51 -16.24 -15.28 24.79
CA VAL A 51 -16.97 -15.32 26.05
C VAL A 51 -16.15 -14.61 27.13
N VAL A 52 -16.80 -13.91 28.05
CA VAL A 52 -16.12 -13.12 29.09
C VAL A 52 -15.07 -13.98 29.82
N ASN A 53 -13.87 -13.46 29.95
CA ASN A 53 -12.69 -14.13 30.54
C ASN A 53 -12.29 -15.45 29.87
N LYS A 54 -12.71 -15.71 28.63
CA LYS A 54 -12.32 -16.88 27.86
C LYS A 54 -11.47 -16.47 26.65
N SER A 55 -10.69 -17.43 26.17
CA SER A 55 -9.81 -17.29 25.01
C SER A 55 -10.08 -18.33 23.91
N ASN A 56 -10.95 -19.33 24.17
CA ASN A 56 -11.30 -20.32 23.17
C ASN A 56 -12.18 -19.72 22.07
N ILE A 57 -11.87 -20.05 20.81
CA ILE A 57 -12.65 -19.62 19.66
C ILE A 57 -13.86 -20.53 19.50
N LEU A 58 -15.04 -19.91 19.50
CA LEU A 58 -16.30 -20.56 19.16
C LEU A 58 -16.76 -19.98 17.82
N ALA A 59 -16.64 -20.77 16.75
CA ALA A 59 -16.91 -20.31 15.39
C ALA A 59 -18.34 -19.77 15.21
N ASN A 60 -19.31 -20.35 15.92
CA ASN A 60 -20.72 -19.93 15.84
C ASN A 60 -21.11 -18.89 16.90
N PHE A 61 -20.16 -18.29 17.61
CA PHE A 61 -20.45 -17.28 18.62
C PHE A 61 -20.48 -15.89 17.97
N ARG A 62 -21.64 -15.23 18.01
CA ARG A 62 -21.86 -13.92 17.37
C ARG A 62 -21.45 -13.95 15.89
N GLU A 63 -20.63 -12.99 15.46
CA GLU A 63 -20.17 -12.81 14.08
C GLU A 63 -18.87 -13.60 13.75
N ASN A 64 -18.42 -14.47 14.65
CA ASN A 64 -17.12 -15.15 14.48
C ASN A 64 -17.01 -15.93 13.17
N ALA A 65 -18.09 -16.54 12.68
CA ALA A 65 -18.08 -17.24 11.41
C ALA A 65 -17.68 -16.33 10.25
N THR A 66 -18.24 -15.12 10.21
CA THR A 66 -17.91 -14.09 9.20
C THR A 66 -16.49 -13.60 9.36
N GLU A 67 -16.06 -13.31 10.59
CA GLU A 67 -14.73 -12.79 10.88
C GLU A 67 -13.62 -13.82 10.58
N LEU A 68 -13.82 -15.08 10.96
CA LEU A 68 -12.90 -16.18 10.62
C LEU A 68 -12.81 -16.40 9.11
N LYS A 69 -13.92 -16.22 8.39
CA LYS A 69 -13.93 -16.34 6.93
C LYS A 69 -13.05 -15.30 6.25
N LYS A 70 -12.91 -14.09 6.80
CA LYS A 70 -11.98 -13.09 6.24
C LYS A 70 -10.55 -13.63 6.22
N ILE A 71 -10.09 -14.18 7.35
CA ILE A 71 -8.75 -14.74 7.49
C ILE A 71 -8.56 -15.93 6.52
N THR A 72 -9.48 -16.90 6.56
CA THR A 72 -9.36 -18.10 5.72
C THR A 72 -9.45 -17.78 4.25
N SER A 73 -10.31 -16.82 3.82
CA SER A 73 -10.39 -16.39 2.42
C SER A 73 -9.08 -15.76 1.94
N THR A 74 -8.41 -14.98 2.79
CA THR A 74 -7.10 -14.39 2.45
C THR A 74 -6.03 -15.48 2.28
N ILE A 75 -5.98 -16.46 3.20
CA ILE A 75 -5.06 -17.59 3.12
C ILE A 75 -5.34 -18.43 1.87
N ASP A 76 -6.62 -18.73 1.59
CA ASP A 76 -7.03 -19.51 0.43
C ASP A 76 -6.68 -18.80 -0.89
N LEU A 77 -6.85 -17.48 -0.95
CA LEU A 77 -6.46 -16.68 -2.12
C LEU A 77 -4.98 -16.86 -2.47
N VAL A 78 -4.11 -16.84 -1.45
CA VAL A 78 -2.67 -17.02 -1.62
C VAL A 78 -2.33 -18.49 -1.86
N LYS A 79 -2.82 -19.40 -1.01
CA LYS A 79 -2.50 -20.84 -1.05
C LYS A 79 -2.89 -21.52 -2.37
N ASN A 80 -3.98 -21.08 -2.99
CA ASN A 80 -4.47 -21.65 -4.25
C ASN A 80 -3.79 -21.07 -5.49
N ASP A 81 -2.87 -20.13 -5.32
CA ASP A 81 -2.10 -19.57 -6.42
C ASP A 81 -0.80 -20.37 -6.64
N LYS A 82 -0.69 -21.04 -7.79
CA LYS A 82 0.48 -21.85 -8.18
C LYS A 82 1.78 -21.06 -8.33
N ASN A 83 1.70 -19.74 -8.38
CA ASN A 83 2.86 -18.87 -8.60
C ASN A 83 3.50 -18.42 -7.28
N VAL A 84 2.89 -18.76 -6.14
CA VAL A 84 3.33 -18.26 -4.84
C VAL A 84 3.56 -19.38 -3.84
N GLU A 85 4.40 -19.08 -2.84
CA GLU A 85 4.67 -19.94 -1.69
C GLU A 85 4.51 -19.11 -0.41
N ILE A 86 3.62 -19.53 0.50
CA ILE A 86 3.43 -18.90 1.80
C ILE A 86 4.69 -19.10 2.64
N THR A 87 5.25 -18.03 3.16
CA THR A 87 6.46 -18.04 3.98
C THR A 87 6.21 -17.68 5.44
N ASP A 88 5.13 -16.95 5.74
CA ASP A 88 4.74 -16.60 7.10
C ASP A 88 3.26 -16.23 7.17
N ILE A 89 2.62 -16.56 8.29
CA ILE A 89 1.27 -16.11 8.66
C ILE A 89 1.37 -15.57 10.08
N ASP A 90 1.44 -14.23 10.20
CA ASP A 90 1.50 -13.55 11.48
C ASP A 90 0.09 -13.14 11.93
N ILE A 91 -0.19 -13.35 13.21
CA ILE A 91 -1.45 -12.99 13.87
C ILE A 91 -1.12 -12.08 15.05
N HIS A 92 -1.64 -10.86 15.03
CA HIS A 92 -1.46 -9.90 16.11
C HIS A 92 -2.80 -9.64 16.80
N GLY A 93 -2.95 -10.14 18.03
CA GLY A 93 -4.15 -9.92 18.84
C GLY A 93 -4.08 -8.64 19.65
N PHE A 94 -5.21 -7.95 19.75
CA PHE A 94 -5.35 -6.71 20.49
C PHE A 94 -6.45 -6.85 21.56
N ALA A 95 -6.21 -6.27 22.74
CA ALA A 95 -7.25 -6.09 23.73
C ALA A 95 -7.50 -4.58 23.97
N SER A 96 -8.68 -4.29 24.52
CA SER A 96 -9.07 -2.94 24.90
C SER A 96 -8.57 -2.57 26.29
N PRO A 97 -8.39 -1.27 26.60
CA PRO A 97 -7.92 -0.80 27.89
C PRO A 97 -8.83 -1.09 29.09
N ASP A 98 -10.05 -1.57 28.89
CA ASP A 98 -10.96 -1.88 29.99
C ASP A 98 -10.53 -3.12 30.79
N GLY A 99 -10.46 -2.99 32.09
CA GLY A 99 -9.98 -4.05 33.00
C GLY A 99 -8.54 -3.79 33.47
N SER A 100 -7.94 -4.78 34.15
CA SER A 100 -6.55 -4.63 34.58
C SER A 100 -5.57 -5.01 33.47
N TYR A 101 -4.49 -4.28 33.32
CA TYR A 101 -3.43 -4.56 32.36
C TYR A 101 -2.93 -6.01 32.43
N ALA A 102 -2.75 -6.55 33.65
CA ALA A 102 -2.29 -7.93 33.84
C ALA A 102 -3.27 -8.95 33.25
N ASN A 103 -4.58 -8.75 33.43
CA ASN A 103 -5.59 -9.62 32.82
C ASN A 103 -5.68 -9.44 31.31
N ASN A 104 -5.63 -8.20 30.82
CA ASN A 104 -5.63 -7.89 29.40
C ASN A 104 -4.42 -8.52 28.70
N LYS A 105 -3.23 -8.43 29.30
CA LYS A 105 -2.00 -9.08 28.80
C LYS A 105 -2.18 -10.61 28.68
N ARG A 106 -2.71 -11.27 29.70
CA ARG A 106 -3.00 -12.71 29.65
C ARG A 106 -3.99 -13.05 28.53
N LEU A 107 -5.14 -12.38 28.52
CA LEU A 107 -6.20 -12.64 27.54
C LEU A 107 -5.77 -12.34 26.10
N ALA A 108 -5.05 -11.25 25.84
CA ALA A 108 -4.57 -10.92 24.52
C ALA A 108 -3.65 -12.03 23.96
N ASN A 109 -2.69 -12.49 24.77
CA ASN A 109 -1.79 -13.58 24.38
C ASN A 109 -2.54 -14.90 24.15
N GLU A 110 -3.41 -15.28 25.07
CA GLU A 110 -4.19 -16.54 24.94
C GLU A 110 -5.11 -16.51 23.71
N ARG A 111 -5.74 -15.37 23.40
CA ARG A 111 -6.62 -15.19 22.25
C ARG A 111 -5.85 -15.23 20.93
N ALA A 112 -4.71 -14.56 20.85
CA ALA A 112 -3.83 -14.61 19.67
C ALA A 112 -3.34 -16.03 19.42
N ALA A 113 -2.88 -16.73 20.48
CA ALA A 113 -2.46 -18.13 20.40
C ALA A 113 -3.61 -19.05 19.99
N ALA A 114 -4.84 -18.84 20.52
CA ALA A 114 -6.01 -19.61 20.15
C ALA A 114 -6.38 -19.43 18.69
N LEU A 115 -6.32 -18.19 18.17
CA LEU A 115 -6.57 -17.91 16.75
C LEU A 115 -5.50 -18.55 15.87
N ARG A 116 -4.21 -18.43 16.22
CA ARG A 116 -3.13 -19.12 15.52
C ARG A 116 -3.38 -20.62 15.44
N ASN A 117 -3.75 -21.25 16.56
CA ASN A 117 -4.00 -22.68 16.63
C ASN A 117 -5.25 -23.08 15.81
N TYR A 118 -6.31 -22.28 15.88
CA TYR A 118 -7.53 -22.50 15.11
C TYR A 118 -7.25 -22.47 13.61
N VAL A 119 -6.60 -21.41 13.13
CA VAL A 119 -6.28 -21.24 11.70
C VAL A 119 -5.32 -22.34 11.24
N SER A 120 -4.24 -22.62 12.00
CA SER A 120 -3.28 -23.66 11.62
C SER A 120 -3.90 -25.06 11.54
N SER A 121 -4.91 -25.34 12.35
CA SER A 121 -5.61 -26.64 12.31
C SER A 121 -6.46 -26.84 11.05
N LEU A 122 -6.87 -25.77 10.38
CA LEU A 122 -7.66 -25.82 9.15
C LEU A 122 -6.80 -26.11 7.90
N TYR A 123 -5.51 -25.90 7.99
CA TYR A 123 -4.58 -26.02 6.87
C TYR A 123 -3.48 -27.03 7.16
N THR A 124 -3.14 -27.85 6.17
CA THR A 124 -2.00 -28.79 6.24
C THR A 124 -0.68 -28.04 5.99
N LEU A 125 -0.54 -26.85 6.59
CA LEU A 125 0.66 -26.03 6.50
C LEU A 125 1.59 -26.34 7.68
N ASN A 126 2.89 -26.12 7.46
CA ASN A 126 3.87 -26.27 8.53
C ASN A 126 3.54 -25.28 9.67
N SER A 127 3.39 -25.78 10.90
CA SER A 127 3.08 -24.94 12.07
C SER A 127 4.12 -23.84 12.34
N LYS A 128 5.35 -24.01 11.85
CA LYS A 128 6.41 -23.00 11.93
C LYS A 128 6.14 -21.75 11.08
N LEU A 129 5.25 -21.83 10.10
CA LEU A 129 4.80 -20.70 9.31
C LEU A 129 3.86 -19.75 10.08
N PHE A 130 3.32 -20.22 11.23
CA PHE A 130 2.37 -19.45 12.01
C PHE A 130 3.07 -18.80 13.20
N THR A 131 3.17 -17.49 13.19
CA THR A 131 3.59 -16.67 14.32
C THR A 131 2.40 -15.97 14.97
N TYR A 132 2.57 -15.49 16.19
CA TYR A 132 1.58 -14.66 16.84
C TYR A 132 2.23 -13.72 17.85
N GLN A 133 1.61 -12.57 18.04
CA GLN A 133 1.96 -11.58 19.03
C GLN A 133 0.69 -10.92 19.57
N ALA A 134 0.80 -10.17 20.66
CA ALA A 134 -0.35 -9.55 21.29
C ALA A 134 0.00 -8.19 21.89
N THR A 135 -0.90 -7.24 21.69
CA THR A 135 -0.89 -5.94 22.40
C THR A 135 -1.92 -5.99 23.53
N PRO A 136 -1.48 -5.93 24.79
CA PRO A 136 -2.37 -6.05 25.95
C PRO A 136 -3.46 -4.99 25.99
N GLU A 137 -3.15 -3.76 25.54
CA GLU A 137 -4.07 -2.65 25.48
C GLU A 137 -3.74 -1.77 24.27
N ASP A 138 -4.69 -1.67 23.33
CA ASP A 138 -4.53 -0.90 22.10
C ASP A 138 -4.75 0.60 22.33
N TRP A 139 -3.83 1.24 23.03
CA TRP A 139 -3.87 2.69 23.25
C TRP A 139 -3.67 3.48 21.95
N GLU A 140 -2.94 2.95 20.96
CA GLU A 140 -2.78 3.62 19.67
C GLU A 140 -4.08 3.62 18.86
N GLY A 141 -4.77 2.49 18.79
CA GLY A 141 -6.10 2.41 18.19
C GLY A 141 -7.12 3.24 18.95
N PHE A 142 -7.03 3.27 20.29
CA PHE A 142 -7.87 4.15 21.15
C PHE A 142 -7.71 5.61 20.75
N LYS A 143 -6.48 6.12 20.70
CA LYS A 143 -6.20 7.52 20.33
C LYS A 143 -6.76 7.88 18.96
N LYS A 144 -6.56 7.01 17.96
CA LYS A 144 -7.10 7.21 16.60
C LYS A 144 -8.62 7.31 16.59
N LYS A 145 -9.30 6.43 17.36
CA LYS A 145 -10.79 6.41 17.44
C LYS A 145 -11.34 7.60 18.22
N ILE A 146 -10.67 8.03 19.29
CA ILE A 146 -11.03 9.25 20.03
C ILE A 146 -10.88 10.48 19.12
N GLN A 147 -9.76 10.61 18.42
CA GLN A 147 -9.52 11.73 17.50
C GLN A 147 -10.60 11.83 16.41
N ALA A 148 -11.05 10.70 15.88
CA ALA A 148 -12.11 10.62 14.88
C ALA A 148 -13.53 10.76 15.45
N SER A 149 -13.70 10.80 16.78
CA SER A 149 -15.01 10.91 17.43
C SER A 149 -15.52 12.35 17.51
N ASN A 150 -16.83 12.50 17.78
CA ASN A 150 -17.47 13.80 18.04
C ASN A 150 -17.59 14.11 19.54
N LEU A 151 -16.76 13.49 20.40
CA LEU A 151 -16.75 13.78 21.82
C LEU A 151 -16.26 15.22 22.06
N ALA A 152 -17.01 15.99 22.86
CA ALA A 152 -16.69 17.38 23.14
C ALA A 152 -15.38 17.55 23.93
N ASP A 153 -15.04 16.57 24.76
CA ASP A 153 -13.87 16.53 25.63
C ASP A 153 -12.72 15.61 25.10
N LYS A 154 -12.74 15.31 23.80
CA LYS A 154 -11.76 14.40 23.16
C LYS A 154 -10.30 14.81 23.37
N GLU A 155 -9.99 16.11 23.34
CA GLU A 155 -8.61 16.60 23.53
C GLU A 155 -8.11 16.31 24.95
N ALA A 156 -8.94 16.50 25.98
CA ALA A 156 -8.59 16.17 27.35
C ALA A 156 -8.41 14.65 27.57
N ILE A 157 -9.23 13.84 26.89
CA ILE A 157 -9.09 12.37 26.91
C ILE A 157 -7.79 11.95 26.21
N LEU A 158 -7.44 12.57 25.08
CA LEU A 158 -6.19 12.31 24.35
C LEU A 158 -4.98 12.72 25.19
N GLU A 159 -5.04 13.81 25.93
CA GLU A 159 -3.97 14.22 26.85
C GLU A 159 -3.72 13.14 27.92
N ILE A 160 -4.77 12.58 28.52
CA ILE A 160 -4.65 11.47 29.47
C ILE A 160 -4.05 10.23 28.79
N ALA A 161 -4.53 9.87 27.59
CA ALA A 161 -4.04 8.72 26.85
C ALA A 161 -2.55 8.84 26.45
N ASN A 162 -2.07 10.05 26.16
CA ASN A 162 -0.67 10.34 25.84
C ASN A 162 0.23 10.55 27.06
N SER A 163 -0.34 10.63 28.27
CA SER A 163 0.43 10.83 29.48
C SER A 163 1.33 9.65 29.83
N SER A 164 2.28 9.83 30.71
CA SER A 164 3.18 8.79 31.24
C SER A 164 2.57 7.93 32.35
N LEU A 165 1.27 8.08 32.64
CA LEU A 165 0.56 7.28 33.63
C LEU A 165 0.60 5.79 33.26
N ALA A 166 0.53 4.93 34.29
CA ALA A 166 0.33 3.49 34.05
C ALA A 166 -0.99 3.24 33.28
N PRO A 167 -1.09 2.18 32.48
CA PRO A 167 -2.27 1.91 31.68
C PRO A 167 -3.57 1.90 32.48
N ASP A 168 -3.62 1.18 33.59
CA ASP A 168 -4.79 1.10 34.47
C ASP A 168 -5.19 2.49 35.05
N ASP A 169 -4.19 3.34 35.35
CA ASP A 169 -4.41 4.70 35.86
C ASP A 169 -4.98 5.64 34.79
N LYS A 170 -4.60 5.45 33.51
CA LYS A 170 -5.18 6.20 32.39
C LYS A 170 -6.67 5.90 32.26
N ASP A 171 -7.06 4.63 32.22
CA ASP A 171 -8.47 4.23 32.12
C ASP A 171 -9.27 4.74 33.32
N LEU A 172 -8.75 4.54 34.53
CA LEU A 172 -9.37 5.05 35.75
C LEU A 172 -9.55 6.58 35.74
N LYS A 173 -8.56 7.32 35.26
CA LYS A 173 -8.61 8.79 35.19
C LYS A 173 -9.65 9.26 34.17
N ILE A 174 -9.70 8.63 32.98
CA ILE A 174 -10.73 8.93 31.96
C ILE A 174 -12.13 8.67 32.56
N ARG A 175 -12.33 7.51 33.20
CA ARG A 175 -13.60 7.14 33.84
C ARG A 175 -14.03 8.13 34.89
N LYS A 176 -13.12 8.64 35.73
CA LYS A 176 -13.42 9.58 36.80
C LYS A 176 -13.71 11.00 36.30
N LEU A 177 -12.92 11.49 35.36
CA LEU A 177 -13.01 12.88 34.92
C LEU A 177 -14.00 13.08 33.75
N HIS A 178 -14.28 12.04 32.99
CA HIS A 178 -15.11 12.08 31.79
C HIS A 178 -16.19 10.98 31.79
N PRO A 179 -17.05 10.88 32.82
CA PRO A 179 -17.95 9.73 33.00
C PRO A 179 -18.97 9.55 31.85
N ALA A 180 -19.44 10.65 31.25
CA ALA A 180 -20.37 10.60 30.12
C ALA A 180 -19.69 10.07 28.86
N SER A 181 -18.51 10.60 28.53
CA SER A 181 -17.68 10.16 27.40
C SER A 181 -17.16 8.75 27.63
N TYR A 182 -16.84 8.37 28.86
CA TYR A 182 -16.42 7.01 29.19
C TYR A 182 -17.52 5.98 28.92
N ARG A 183 -18.81 6.31 29.15
CA ARG A 183 -19.94 5.45 28.75
C ARG A 183 -19.92 5.21 27.21
N TYR A 184 -19.76 6.29 26.44
CA TYR A 184 -19.65 6.18 25.00
C TYR A 184 -18.44 5.33 24.58
N ILE A 185 -17.30 5.49 25.24
CA ILE A 185 -16.08 4.73 25.00
C ILE A 185 -16.31 3.23 25.23
N LEU A 186 -16.96 2.84 26.34
CA LEU A 186 -17.29 1.45 26.65
C LEU A 186 -18.18 0.80 25.58
N ASP A 187 -19.17 1.56 25.09
CA ASP A 187 -20.19 1.02 24.18
C ASP A 187 -19.73 1.03 22.70
N ASN A 188 -18.90 2.02 22.29
CA ASN A 188 -18.62 2.29 20.88
C ASN A 188 -17.14 2.17 20.49
N ILE A 189 -16.20 2.40 21.41
CA ILE A 189 -14.76 2.42 21.11
C ILE A 189 -14.08 1.13 21.56
N TYR A 190 -14.16 0.75 22.82
CA TYR A 190 -13.50 -0.43 23.36
C TYR A 190 -13.87 -1.74 22.64
N PRO A 191 -15.12 -2.01 22.24
CA PRO A 191 -15.42 -3.22 21.46
C PRO A 191 -14.68 -3.30 20.13
N ARG A 192 -14.37 -2.13 19.53
CA ARG A 192 -13.64 -2.03 18.26
C ARG A 192 -12.12 -2.05 18.40
N LEU A 193 -11.60 -2.13 19.62
CA LEU A 193 -10.18 -2.35 19.91
C LEU A 193 -9.86 -3.82 20.18
N ARG A 194 -10.88 -4.67 20.29
CA ARG A 194 -10.75 -6.11 20.46
C ARG A 194 -10.77 -6.77 19.10
N HIS A 195 -9.63 -6.78 18.43
CA HIS A 195 -9.49 -7.33 17.09
C HIS A 195 -8.19 -8.13 16.96
N SER A 196 -8.02 -8.76 15.83
CA SER A 196 -6.75 -9.37 15.42
C SER A 196 -6.41 -8.89 14.03
N ASP A 197 -5.22 -8.36 13.87
CA ASP A 197 -4.62 -8.16 12.56
C ASP A 197 -3.96 -9.45 12.11
N TYR A 198 -3.97 -9.70 10.82
CA TYR A 198 -3.25 -10.83 10.26
C TYR A 198 -2.51 -10.40 8.99
N THR A 199 -1.36 -11.01 8.78
CA THR A 199 -0.53 -10.81 7.60
C THR A 199 -0.15 -12.17 7.05
N VAL A 200 -0.48 -12.42 5.79
CA VAL A 200 -0.03 -13.60 5.04
C VAL A 200 1.10 -13.16 4.12
N THR A 201 2.32 -13.52 4.46
CA THR A 201 3.51 -13.23 3.67
C THR A 201 3.83 -14.40 2.77
N TYR A 202 4.13 -14.10 1.50
CA TYR A 202 4.43 -15.10 0.50
C TYR A 202 5.51 -14.61 -0.47
N THR A 203 6.17 -15.56 -1.12
CA THR A 203 7.09 -15.27 -2.21
C THR A 203 6.46 -15.62 -3.54
N VAL A 204 6.78 -14.85 -4.56
CA VAL A 204 6.32 -15.06 -5.93
C VAL A 204 7.50 -15.54 -6.78
N ARG A 205 7.31 -16.57 -7.60
CA ARG A 205 8.33 -17.02 -8.54
C ARG A 205 8.62 -15.95 -9.62
N PRO A 206 9.77 -16.01 -10.27
CA PRO A 206 10.03 -15.22 -11.48
C PRO A 206 9.07 -15.61 -12.61
N PHE A 207 8.78 -14.66 -13.50
CA PHE A 207 7.99 -14.88 -14.71
C PHE A 207 8.80 -14.67 -15.98
N SER A 208 8.48 -15.41 -17.04
CA SER A 208 8.89 -15.04 -18.40
C SER A 208 8.16 -13.77 -18.85
N ILE A 209 8.62 -13.14 -19.92
CA ILE A 209 7.96 -11.92 -20.44
C ILE A 209 6.52 -12.21 -20.86
N GLU A 210 6.27 -13.37 -21.47
CA GLU A 210 4.94 -13.80 -21.90
C GLU A 210 4.01 -14.02 -20.71
N GLU A 211 4.49 -14.71 -19.67
CA GLU A 211 3.74 -14.87 -18.42
C GLU A 211 3.48 -13.51 -17.75
N ALA A 212 4.49 -12.64 -17.70
CA ALA A 212 4.39 -11.32 -17.09
C ALA A 212 3.34 -10.44 -17.76
N LYS A 213 3.15 -10.53 -19.10
CA LYS A 213 2.07 -9.86 -19.83
C LYS A 213 0.69 -10.28 -19.35
N GLU A 214 0.49 -11.57 -19.11
CA GLU A 214 -0.80 -12.08 -18.62
C GLU A 214 -1.02 -11.76 -17.12
N ILE A 215 0.06 -11.85 -16.32
CA ILE A 215 0.02 -11.47 -14.89
C ILE A 215 -0.24 -9.97 -14.74
N LEU A 216 0.32 -9.13 -15.61
CA LEU A 216 0.07 -7.68 -15.59
C LEU A 216 -1.42 -7.34 -15.66
N LYS A 217 -2.20 -8.09 -16.46
CA LYS A 217 -3.64 -7.89 -16.63
C LYS A 217 -4.48 -8.42 -15.47
N THR A 218 -4.00 -9.44 -14.76
CA THR A 218 -4.79 -10.21 -13.79
C THR A 218 -4.36 -10.02 -12.35
N LYS A 219 -3.04 -10.01 -12.10
CA LYS A 219 -2.43 -9.94 -10.76
C LYS A 219 -1.13 -9.11 -10.79
N PRO A 220 -1.17 -7.85 -11.23
CA PRO A 220 0.05 -7.05 -11.46
C PRO A 220 0.91 -6.89 -10.20
N GLN A 221 0.34 -6.99 -9.00
CA GLN A 221 1.08 -6.96 -7.72
C GLN A 221 2.07 -8.11 -7.56
N GLN A 222 1.98 -9.17 -8.36
CA GLN A 222 2.93 -10.28 -8.37
C GLN A 222 4.19 -10.00 -9.20
N LEU A 223 4.18 -8.96 -10.02
CA LEU A 223 5.33 -8.56 -10.81
C LEU A 223 6.31 -7.72 -9.99
N SER A 224 7.58 -7.81 -10.34
CA SER A 224 8.59 -6.83 -9.97
C SER A 224 8.57 -5.66 -10.94
N LEU A 225 9.11 -4.50 -10.52
CA LEU A 225 9.27 -3.35 -11.42
C LEU A 225 10.11 -3.69 -12.64
N GLN A 226 11.13 -4.54 -12.47
CA GLN A 226 11.97 -4.98 -13.60
C GLN A 226 11.16 -5.82 -14.60
N GLU A 227 10.33 -6.76 -14.14
CA GLU A 227 9.47 -7.55 -15.03
C GLU A 227 8.48 -6.65 -15.78
N MET A 228 7.88 -5.66 -15.10
CA MET A 228 7.01 -4.66 -15.75
C MET A 228 7.79 -3.86 -16.80
N PHE A 229 8.99 -3.39 -16.48
CA PHE A 229 9.83 -2.69 -17.44
C PHE A 229 10.13 -3.54 -18.68
N LEU A 230 10.48 -4.81 -18.50
CA LEU A 230 10.73 -5.72 -19.62
C LEU A 230 9.48 -5.96 -20.48
N VAL A 231 8.29 -6.03 -19.85
CA VAL A 231 7.01 -6.08 -20.58
C VAL A 231 6.80 -4.80 -21.39
N ALA A 232 7.02 -3.61 -20.80
CA ALA A 232 6.91 -2.34 -21.52
C ALA A 232 7.81 -2.29 -22.76
N GLN A 233 9.06 -2.81 -22.65
CA GLN A 233 10.01 -2.85 -23.76
C GLN A 233 9.55 -3.67 -24.96
N THR A 234 8.50 -4.48 -24.85
CA THR A 234 7.91 -5.24 -25.97
C THR A 234 6.87 -4.46 -26.75
N TYR A 235 6.46 -3.29 -26.28
CA TYR A 235 5.51 -2.40 -26.96
C TYR A 235 6.23 -1.22 -27.61
N GLU A 236 5.57 -0.58 -28.57
CA GLU A 236 6.07 0.65 -29.19
C GLU A 236 6.07 1.78 -28.14
N PRO A 237 7.17 2.53 -27.98
CA PRO A 237 7.24 3.66 -27.06
C PRO A 237 6.12 4.68 -27.30
N GLY A 238 5.40 5.05 -26.24
CA GLY A 238 4.28 5.97 -26.32
C GLY A 238 2.96 5.34 -26.75
N SER A 239 2.92 4.04 -27.08
CA SER A 239 1.65 3.34 -27.31
C SER A 239 0.81 3.28 -26.01
N PRO A 240 -0.52 3.10 -26.12
CA PRO A 240 -1.37 2.93 -24.93
C PRO A 240 -0.90 1.80 -24.02
N GLU A 241 -0.50 0.67 -24.59
CA GLU A 241 -0.02 -0.50 -23.85
C GLU A 241 1.32 -0.21 -23.13
N PHE A 242 2.23 0.50 -23.81
CA PHE A 242 3.51 0.92 -23.20
C PHE A 242 3.26 1.82 -21.99
N ASN A 243 2.39 2.82 -22.14
CA ASN A 243 2.08 3.78 -21.09
C ASN A 243 1.34 3.11 -19.92
N GLU A 244 0.39 2.21 -20.20
CA GLU A 244 -0.38 1.49 -19.18
C GLU A 244 0.53 0.70 -18.23
N VAL A 245 1.61 0.09 -18.73
CA VAL A 245 2.56 -0.63 -17.87
C VAL A 245 3.16 0.30 -16.82
N PHE A 246 3.60 1.50 -17.19
CA PHE A 246 4.20 2.46 -16.27
C PHE A 246 3.18 3.10 -15.33
N ASP A 247 1.96 3.32 -15.78
CA ASP A 247 0.84 3.76 -14.95
C ASP A 247 0.51 2.71 -13.86
N ILE A 248 0.54 1.42 -14.19
CA ILE A 248 0.37 0.33 -13.23
C ILE A 248 1.58 0.27 -12.28
N ALA A 249 2.80 0.38 -12.81
CA ALA A 249 4.04 0.31 -12.02
C ALA A 249 4.07 1.39 -10.93
N VAL A 250 3.82 2.66 -11.27
CA VAL A 250 3.86 3.75 -10.29
C VAL A 250 2.72 3.67 -9.27
N ARG A 251 1.57 3.13 -9.67
CA ARG A 251 0.45 2.89 -8.74
C ARG A 251 0.77 1.83 -7.70
N LEU A 252 1.51 0.77 -8.07
CA LEU A 252 1.89 -0.32 -7.17
C LEU A 252 3.14 0.00 -6.34
N PHE A 253 4.02 0.84 -6.89
CA PHE A 253 5.28 1.26 -6.26
C PHE A 253 5.37 2.79 -6.20
N PRO A 254 4.47 3.46 -5.45
CA PRO A 254 4.30 4.92 -5.49
C PRO A 254 5.48 5.72 -4.93
N ASP A 255 6.38 5.07 -4.20
CA ASP A 255 7.54 5.70 -3.59
C ASP A 255 8.87 5.20 -4.19
N ASP A 256 8.83 4.39 -5.26
CA ASP A 256 10.02 3.96 -5.98
C ASP A 256 10.46 5.03 -7.00
N GLU A 257 11.74 5.42 -6.94
CA GLU A 257 12.30 6.49 -7.77
C GLU A 257 12.26 6.17 -9.28
N ALA A 258 12.56 4.91 -9.66
CA ALA A 258 12.55 4.50 -11.06
C ALA A 258 11.12 4.38 -11.61
N ALA A 259 10.16 3.91 -10.79
CA ALA A 259 8.76 3.87 -11.17
C ALA A 259 8.22 5.30 -11.42
N ASN A 260 8.52 6.24 -10.53
CA ASN A 260 8.12 7.64 -10.67
C ASN A 260 8.81 8.31 -11.87
N LEU A 261 10.10 8.05 -12.10
CA LEU A 261 10.81 8.60 -13.26
C LEU A 261 10.20 8.14 -14.58
N ASN A 262 9.96 6.83 -14.71
CA ASN A 262 9.36 6.26 -15.91
C ASN A 262 7.91 6.74 -16.15
N ALA A 263 7.12 6.91 -15.07
CA ALA A 263 5.79 7.50 -15.17
C ALA A 263 5.84 8.97 -15.62
N ALA A 264 6.79 9.76 -15.09
CA ALA A 264 7.00 11.13 -15.55
C ALA A 264 7.34 11.19 -17.05
N CYS A 265 8.15 10.24 -17.54
CA CYS A 265 8.47 10.14 -18.98
C CYS A 265 7.20 9.89 -19.82
N THR A 266 6.30 8.98 -19.39
CA THR A 266 5.04 8.73 -20.10
C THR A 266 4.09 9.92 -20.03
N ASP A 267 4.04 10.64 -18.90
CA ASP A 267 3.22 11.84 -18.76
C ASP A 267 3.68 12.94 -19.70
N LEU A 268 5.01 13.16 -19.82
CA LEU A 268 5.58 14.12 -20.77
C LEU A 268 5.28 13.73 -22.22
N GLN A 269 5.30 12.45 -22.56
CA GLN A 269 4.89 11.96 -23.89
C GLN A 269 3.41 12.25 -24.19
N LYS A 270 2.55 12.20 -23.16
CA LYS A 270 1.12 12.53 -23.25
C LYS A 270 0.82 14.04 -23.19
N GLY A 271 1.82 14.88 -22.84
CA GLY A 271 1.63 16.32 -22.58
C GLY A 271 0.99 16.63 -21.22
N ASP A 272 0.92 15.68 -20.30
CA ASP A 272 0.39 15.89 -18.94
C ASP A 272 1.48 16.43 -18.01
N LEU A 273 1.73 17.74 -18.06
CA LEU A 273 2.75 18.40 -17.24
C LEU A 273 2.41 18.36 -15.74
N THR A 274 1.11 18.31 -15.39
CA THR A 274 0.69 18.29 -13.99
C THR A 274 1.04 16.94 -13.32
N SER A 275 0.81 15.83 -13.99
CA SER A 275 1.19 14.50 -13.49
C SER A 275 2.69 14.30 -13.54
N ALA A 276 3.36 14.76 -14.61
CA ALA A 276 4.81 14.72 -14.73
C ALA A 276 5.52 15.44 -13.57
N GLU A 277 5.06 16.63 -13.17
CA GLU A 277 5.64 17.39 -12.05
C GLU A 277 5.53 16.62 -10.73
N LYS A 278 4.37 15.97 -10.46
CA LYS A 278 4.15 15.16 -9.27
C LYS A 278 5.08 13.94 -9.22
N HIS A 279 5.22 13.24 -10.34
CA HIS A 279 6.10 12.09 -10.41
C HIS A 279 7.57 12.49 -10.34
N LEU A 280 8.00 13.58 -11.00
CA LEU A 280 9.36 14.11 -10.91
C LEU A 280 9.75 14.52 -9.48
N ALA A 281 8.81 14.96 -8.66
CA ALA A 281 9.06 15.25 -7.26
C ALA A 281 9.49 14.01 -6.46
N LYS A 282 9.13 12.79 -6.91
CA LYS A 282 9.46 11.50 -6.28
C LYS A 282 10.53 10.71 -7.04
N ALA A 283 11.01 11.18 -8.18
CA ALA A 283 11.92 10.44 -9.06
C ALA A 283 13.40 10.41 -8.58
N GLY A 284 13.68 10.87 -7.36
CA GLY A 284 15.05 10.95 -6.84
C GLY A 284 15.92 11.97 -7.54
N ASN A 285 17.25 11.85 -7.39
CA ASN A 285 18.23 12.80 -7.90
C ASN A 285 19.31 12.13 -8.77
N SER A 286 18.94 11.08 -9.52
CA SER A 286 19.83 10.46 -10.48
C SER A 286 20.11 11.40 -11.68
N LYS A 287 21.16 11.14 -12.44
CA LYS A 287 21.47 11.89 -13.68
C LYS A 287 20.32 11.77 -14.69
N GLU A 288 19.70 10.62 -14.74
CA GLU A 288 18.54 10.34 -15.58
C GLU A 288 17.34 11.22 -15.16
N ALA A 289 17.07 11.31 -13.85
CA ALA A 289 16.02 12.18 -13.33
C ALA A 289 16.29 13.67 -13.60
N GLU A 290 17.54 14.13 -13.48
CA GLU A 290 17.94 15.48 -13.84
C GLU A 290 17.69 15.76 -15.32
N ARG A 291 18.07 14.84 -16.21
CA ARG A 291 17.85 14.94 -17.65
C ARG A 291 16.35 15.09 -17.99
N VAL A 292 15.47 14.30 -17.34
CA VAL A 292 14.02 14.42 -17.56
C VAL A 292 13.47 15.75 -17.02
N ARG A 293 13.98 16.23 -15.87
CA ARG A 293 13.59 17.55 -15.33
C ARG A 293 13.99 18.69 -16.27
N ASP A 294 15.12 18.59 -16.94
CA ASP A 294 15.54 19.60 -17.91
C ASP A 294 14.61 19.62 -19.13
N VAL A 295 14.19 18.46 -19.63
CA VAL A 295 13.18 18.35 -20.69
C VAL A 295 11.85 18.95 -20.22
N PHE A 296 11.38 18.60 -19.01
CA PHE A 296 10.17 19.17 -18.43
C PHE A 296 10.19 20.68 -18.36
N LYS A 297 11.30 21.30 -17.92
CA LYS A 297 11.45 22.76 -17.88
C LYS A 297 11.37 23.38 -19.28
N GLN A 298 12.07 22.77 -20.26
CA GLN A 298 12.05 23.28 -21.63
C GLN A 298 10.64 23.23 -22.24
N ILE A 299 9.88 22.14 -21.99
CA ILE A 299 8.49 22.04 -22.47
C ILE A 299 7.62 23.13 -21.80
N LYS A 300 7.76 23.31 -20.47
CA LYS A 300 6.99 24.31 -19.71
C LYS A 300 7.32 25.77 -20.12
N GLU A 301 8.49 26.03 -20.65
CA GLU A 301 8.88 27.36 -21.16
C GLU A 301 8.32 27.63 -22.57
N LEU A 302 7.87 26.62 -23.30
CA LEU A 302 7.29 26.74 -24.64
C LEU A 302 5.76 26.88 -24.64
N GLU A 303 5.09 26.62 -23.50
CA GLU A 303 3.65 26.85 -23.27
C GLU A 303 3.40 28.30 -22.83
#